data_654584705ac1b47855a7c9a55c995024
#
_entry.id   654584705ac1b47855a7c9a55c995024
#
_cell.length_a   1.000
_cell.length_b   1.000
_cell.length_c   1.000
_cell.angle_alpha   90.00
_cell.angle_beta   90.00
_cell.angle_gamma   90.00
#
_symmetry.space_group_name_H-M   'P 1'
#
loop_
_entity.id
_entity.type
_entity.pdbx_description
1 polymer ?
#
loop_
_entity_poly.entity_id
_entity_poly.type
_entity_poly.pdbx_seq_one_letter_code
_entity_poly.pdbx_strand_id
1 'polypeptide(L)'
;MVQRLESNRLKKEETMKAKSIIFATLALLLSTSCNGQNKQEVKQEKQHTMSKSIVIFFSHAGDNYSVVNIEVGNTKIVADYISEITGAAQYDIVTHKYDGMAYTPLINLAKEEANNGELPPYEGDAPDLSQYDTVFIGGPVWWGTYPQVMFTLFKDINLDGKTVIPFTTHEGSGLASCVSDVKKAFPKANVTQGFSIYGHEVRSGRAKVEKWLKGLGY
;
A
#
# COMPACT_ATOMS: atom_id res chain seq x y z
N MET A 1 -49.25 7.12 2.07
CA MET A 1 -47.77 7.01 2.15
C MET A 1 -47.32 5.92 3.13
N VAL A 2 -48.02 5.69 4.23
CA VAL A 2 -47.70 4.67 5.25
C VAL A 2 -47.88 3.22 4.73
N GLN A 3 -48.94 2.90 4.01
CA GLN A 3 -49.15 1.55 3.49
C GLN A 3 -48.11 1.03 2.49
N ARG A 4 -47.40 1.92 1.80
CA ARG A 4 -46.35 1.55 0.85
C ARG A 4 -45.04 1.17 1.55
N LEU A 5 -44.79 1.71 2.74
CA LEU A 5 -43.63 1.40 3.55
C LEU A 5 -43.74 0.06 4.27
N GLU A 6 -44.96 -0.32 4.69
CA GLU A 6 -45.22 -1.62 5.32
C GLU A 6 -45.11 -2.76 4.30
N SER A 7 -45.64 -2.57 3.09
CA SER A 7 -45.51 -3.57 2.01
C SER A 7 -44.05 -3.87 1.63
N ASN A 8 -43.18 -2.86 1.62
CA ASN A 8 -41.77 -3.04 1.32
C ASN A 8 -41.01 -3.72 2.46
N ARG A 9 -41.44 -3.51 3.71
CA ARG A 9 -40.82 -4.16 4.90
C ARG A 9 -41.16 -5.64 4.94
N LEU A 10 -42.38 -6.02 4.65
CA LEU A 10 -42.82 -7.43 4.60
C LEU A 10 -42.13 -8.22 3.50
N LYS A 11 -41.96 -7.64 2.29
CA LYS A 11 -41.22 -8.29 1.18
C LYS A 11 -39.76 -8.50 1.53
N LYS A 12 -39.14 -7.60 2.32
CA LYS A 12 -37.74 -7.73 2.74
C LYS A 12 -37.53 -8.81 3.81
N GLU A 13 -38.53 -9.02 4.69
CA GLU A 13 -38.52 -10.09 5.69
C GLU A 13 -38.71 -11.48 5.09
N GLU A 14 -39.60 -11.61 4.10
CA GLU A 14 -39.81 -12.88 3.35
C GLU A 14 -38.54 -13.27 2.58
N THR A 15 -37.86 -12.31 1.96
CA THR A 15 -36.63 -12.60 1.19
C THR A 15 -35.47 -13.03 2.10
N MET A 16 -35.41 -12.54 3.36
CA MET A 16 -34.42 -13.00 4.32
C MET A 16 -34.73 -14.38 4.88
N LYS A 17 -36.01 -14.73 5.10
CA LYS A 17 -36.40 -16.09 5.53
C LYS A 17 -36.16 -17.13 4.47
N ALA A 18 -36.37 -16.82 3.18
CA ALA A 18 -36.08 -17.73 2.08
C ALA A 18 -34.61 -18.05 1.90
N LYS A 19 -33.70 -17.10 2.23
CA LYS A 19 -32.26 -17.36 2.17
C LYS A 19 -31.73 -18.19 3.34
N SER A 20 -32.45 -18.27 4.46
CA SER A 20 -32.03 -19.04 5.65
C SER A 20 -32.40 -20.53 5.58
N ILE A 21 -33.31 -20.92 4.68
CA ILE A 21 -33.83 -22.32 4.57
C ILE A 21 -32.97 -23.15 3.60
N ILE A 22 -32.15 -22.55 2.75
CA ILE A 22 -31.32 -23.25 1.75
C ILE A 22 -30.02 -23.83 2.34
N PHE A 23 -29.65 -23.48 3.59
CA PHE A 23 -28.40 -23.94 4.21
C PHE A 23 -28.55 -25.14 5.17
N ALA A 24 -29.75 -25.74 5.31
CA ALA A 24 -30.02 -26.78 6.32
C ALA A 24 -30.29 -28.19 5.80
N THR A 25 -30.17 -28.48 4.48
CA THR A 25 -30.52 -29.80 3.92
C THR A 25 -29.46 -30.43 3.04
N LEU A 26 -28.19 -30.43 3.49
CA LEU A 26 -27.16 -31.31 2.86
C LEU A 26 -26.23 -31.90 3.90
N ALA A 27 -26.79 -32.60 4.86
CA ALA A 27 -26.03 -33.47 5.78
C ALA A 27 -26.93 -34.63 6.23
N LEU A 28 -27.12 -35.62 5.40
CA LEU A 28 -27.42 -37.03 5.83
C LEU A 28 -27.54 -37.91 4.61
N LEU A 29 -26.48 -38.57 4.20
CA LEU A 29 -26.44 -39.85 3.50
C LEU A 29 -24.97 -40.31 3.36
N LEU A 30 -24.43 -40.92 4.38
CA LEU A 30 -23.28 -41.84 4.27
C LEU A 30 -23.42 -42.93 5.31
N SER A 31 -23.93 -44.05 4.89
CA SER A 31 -23.64 -45.31 5.58
C SER A 31 -23.46 -46.43 4.54
N THR A 32 -22.32 -47.07 4.70
CA THR A 32 -21.94 -48.41 4.23
C THR A 32 -21.60 -48.65 2.76
N SER A 33 -20.29 -48.79 2.47
CA SER A 33 -19.74 -50.04 1.99
C SER A 33 -18.22 -50.06 2.03
N CYS A 34 -17.67 -51.17 2.47
CA CYS A 34 -16.26 -51.47 2.66
C CYS A 34 -15.50 -51.73 1.36
N ASN A 35 -14.20 -51.46 1.46
CA ASN A 35 -13.06 -52.11 0.77
C ASN A 35 -12.57 -51.45 -0.56
N GLY A 36 -11.32 -50.96 -0.48
CA GLY A 36 -10.52 -50.57 -1.63
C GLY A 36 -9.60 -49.41 -1.29
N GLN A 37 -8.34 -49.69 -0.94
CA GLN A 37 -7.29 -48.71 -0.72
C GLN A 37 -7.11 -47.82 -1.98
N ASN A 38 -7.52 -46.59 -1.92
CA ASN A 38 -7.00 -45.53 -2.76
C ASN A 38 -6.79 -44.29 -1.88
N LYS A 39 -5.52 -44.01 -1.58
CA LYS A 39 -5.12 -42.73 -1.02
C LYS A 39 -5.43 -41.65 -2.02
N GLN A 40 -6.61 -41.04 -1.96
CA GLN A 40 -6.84 -39.75 -2.52
C GLN A 40 -6.20 -38.70 -1.58
N GLU A 41 -5.07 -38.18 -1.98
CA GLU A 41 -4.54 -36.93 -1.42
C GLU A 41 -5.60 -35.85 -1.65
N VAL A 42 -6.30 -35.49 -0.60
CA VAL A 42 -7.11 -34.26 -0.57
C VAL A 42 -6.09 -33.12 -0.66
N LYS A 43 -5.85 -32.63 -1.87
CA LYS A 43 -5.23 -31.32 -2.06
C LYS A 43 -6.12 -30.31 -1.35
N GLN A 44 -5.75 -29.93 -0.13
CA GLN A 44 -6.24 -28.71 0.47
C GLN A 44 -5.82 -27.58 -0.48
N GLU A 45 -6.76 -27.10 -1.28
CA GLU A 45 -6.64 -25.76 -1.89
C GLU A 45 -6.42 -24.79 -0.72
N LYS A 46 -5.18 -24.35 -0.56
CA LYS A 46 -4.88 -23.20 0.29
C LYS A 46 -5.72 -22.06 -0.27
N GLN A 47 -6.81 -21.76 0.41
CA GLN A 47 -7.54 -20.52 0.21
C GLN A 47 -6.50 -19.40 0.37
N HIS A 48 -6.07 -18.83 -0.76
CA HIS A 48 -5.15 -17.71 -0.79
C HIS A 48 -5.96 -16.50 -0.29
N THR A 49 -6.01 -16.34 1.03
CA THR A 49 -6.49 -15.08 1.60
C THR A 49 -5.58 -14.00 1.06
N MET A 50 -6.11 -13.16 0.18
CA MET A 50 -5.37 -12.02 -0.36
C MET A 50 -4.77 -11.26 0.82
N SER A 51 -3.45 -11.20 0.88
CA SER A 51 -2.71 -10.44 1.88
C SER A 51 -3.18 -8.99 1.83
N LYS A 52 -3.68 -8.46 2.95
CA LYS A 52 -4.08 -7.06 2.99
C LYS A 52 -2.85 -6.18 2.88
N SER A 53 -2.88 -5.24 1.96
CA SER A 53 -1.77 -4.34 1.70
C SER A 53 -2.15 -2.87 1.87
N ILE A 54 -1.16 -2.05 2.18
CA ILE A 54 -1.26 -0.59 2.30
C ILE A 54 -0.06 0.05 1.60
N VAL A 55 -0.28 1.21 0.99
CA VAL A 55 0.76 2.08 0.42
C VAL A 55 0.94 3.28 1.36
N ILE A 56 2.08 3.36 2.00
CA ILE A 56 2.50 4.50 2.81
C ILE A 56 3.48 5.30 1.98
N PHE A 57 3.20 6.58 1.77
CA PHE A 57 4.06 7.38 0.90
C PHE A 57 4.07 8.85 1.29
N PHE A 58 5.17 9.52 0.95
CA PHE A 58 5.27 10.97 0.88
C PHE A 58 5.36 11.39 -0.59
N SER A 59 4.67 12.46 -0.94
CA SER A 59 4.72 13.02 -2.30
C SER A 59 4.72 14.53 -2.27
N HIS A 60 5.61 15.16 -3.04
CA HIS A 60 5.70 16.61 -3.14
C HIS A 60 5.12 17.10 -4.47
N ALA A 61 4.10 17.95 -4.38
CA ALA A 61 3.59 18.76 -5.50
C ALA A 61 4.33 20.10 -5.52
N GLY A 62 4.14 20.91 -6.55
CA GLY A 62 4.80 22.20 -6.70
C GLY A 62 6.06 22.12 -7.55
N ASP A 63 7.06 22.92 -7.20
CA ASP A 63 8.29 23.05 -7.99
C ASP A 63 9.22 21.87 -7.77
N ASN A 64 9.50 21.12 -8.83
CA ASN A 64 10.28 19.89 -8.81
C ASN A 64 11.35 19.89 -9.89
N TYR A 65 12.46 19.17 -9.64
CA TYR A 65 13.52 19.01 -10.63
C TYR A 65 13.01 18.32 -11.90
N SER A 66 13.42 18.82 -13.07
CA SER A 66 13.13 18.27 -14.39
C SER A 66 11.66 18.33 -14.86
N VAL A 67 10.68 18.23 -13.97
CA VAL A 67 9.25 18.25 -14.31
C VAL A 67 8.57 19.58 -14.01
N VAL A 68 9.32 20.56 -13.55
CA VAL A 68 8.87 21.91 -13.16
C VAL A 68 7.72 21.89 -12.15
N ASN A 69 6.79 22.82 -12.20
CA ASN A 69 5.65 22.88 -11.28
C ASN A 69 4.59 21.84 -11.64
N ILE A 70 4.31 20.91 -10.71
CA ILE A 70 3.31 19.83 -10.87
C ILE A 70 2.22 19.95 -9.81
N GLU A 71 0.95 19.76 -10.21
CA GLU A 71 -0.20 19.80 -9.30
C GLU A 71 -0.29 18.54 -8.42
N VAL A 72 0.10 17.39 -8.97
CA VAL A 72 0.11 16.11 -8.28
C VAL A 72 1.54 15.56 -8.28
N GLY A 73 2.07 15.33 -7.10
CA GLY A 73 3.42 14.81 -6.93
C GLY A 73 3.63 13.43 -7.56
N ASN A 74 4.81 13.19 -8.08
CA ASN A 74 5.12 11.99 -8.85
C ASN A 74 4.91 10.69 -8.04
N THR A 75 5.27 10.68 -6.76
CA THR A 75 5.11 9.51 -5.90
C THR A 75 3.64 9.15 -5.67
N LYS A 76 2.76 10.17 -5.55
CA LYS A 76 1.31 9.97 -5.43
C LYS A 76 0.75 9.21 -6.64
N ILE A 77 1.18 9.56 -7.86
CA ILE A 77 0.76 8.88 -9.09
C ILE A 77 1.15 7.40 -9.06
N VAL A 78 2.36 7.07 -8.59
CA VAL A 78 2.79 5.67 -8.46
C VAL A 78 2.01 4.95 -7.37
N ALA A 79 1.74 5.61 -6.23
CA ALA A 79 0.91 5.07 -5.15
C ALA A 79 -0.51 4.76 -5.64
N ASP A 80 -1.09 5.64 -6.47
CA ASP A 80 -2.41 5.40 -7.09
C ASP A 80 -2.39 4.16 -7.99
N TYR A 81 -1.39 4.00 -8.86
CA TYR A 81 -1.26 2.81 -9.69
C TYR A 81 -1.14 1.53 -8.86
N ILE A 82 -0.34 1.55 -7.77
CA ILE A 82 -0.22 0.40 -6.88
C ILE A 82 -1.58 0.06 -6.26
N SER A 83 -2.30 1.06 -5.73
CA SER A 83 -3.60 0.84 -5.09
C SER A 83 -4.67 0.35 -6.07
N GLU A 84 -4.73 0.92 -7.26
CA GLU A 84 -5.67 0.50 -8.30
C GLU A 84 -5.44 -0.95 -8.75
N ILE A 85 -4.18 -1.39 -8.84
CA ILE A 85 -3.83 -2.73 -9.32
C ILE A 85 -3.98 -3.77 -8.21
N THR A 86 -3.59 -3.43 -6.97
CA THR A 86 -3.50 -4.39 -5.87
C THR A 86 -4.70 -4.36 -4.92
N GLY A 87 -5.51 -3.29 -4.96
CA GLY A 87 -6.53 -3.03 -3.94
C GLY A 87 -5.97 -2.53 -2.61
N ALA A 88 -4.69 -2.14 -2.56
CA ALA A 88 -4.06 -1.64 -1.34
C ALA A 88 -4.70 -0.32 -0.86
N ALA A 89 -4.90 -0.19 0.45
CA ALA A 89 -5.23 1.08 1.06
C ALA A 89 -4.09 2.10 0.87
N GLN A 90 -4.35 3.38 1.09
CA GLN A 90 -3.33 4.42 1.03
C GLN A 90 -3.23 5.18 2.35
N TYR A 91 -2.01 5.57 2.70
CA TYR A 91 -1.69 6.53 3.73
C TYR A 91 -0.69 7.53 3.18
N ASP A 92 -1.13 8.77 2.99
CA ASP A 92 -0.31 9.89 2.53
C ASP A 92 0.34 10.57 3.74
N ILE A 93 1.65 10.70 3.74
CA ILE A 93 2.39 11.41 4.78
C ILE A 93 2.30 12.91 4.45
N VAL A 94 1.40 13.61 5.12
CA VAL A 94 1.17 15.02 4.89
C VAL A 94 2.08 15.86 5.78
N THR A 95 2.72 16.88 5.22
CA THR A 95 3.41 17.94 5.95
C THR A 95 3.33 19.24 5.17
N HIS A 96 3.08 20.34 5.87
CA HIS A 96 3.03 21.68 5.27
C HIS A 96 4.40 22.38 5.23
N LYS A 97 5.44 21.72 5.74
CA LYS A 97 6.77 22.32 5.86
C LYS A 97 7.36 22.77 4.51
N TYR A 98 6.99 22.07 3.44
CA TYR A 98 7.57 22.30 2.10
C TYR A 98 6.61 23.02 1.15
N ASP A 99 5.40 23.37 1.58
CA ASP A 99 4.37 23.94 0.73
C ASP A 99 4.79 25.29 0.14
N GLY A 100 4.57 25.44 -1.16
CA GLY A 100 4.85 26.69 -1.88
C GLY A 100 6.33 27.04 -2.01
N MET A 101 7.25 26.19 -1.59
CA MET A 101 8.67 26.44 -1.73
C MET A 101 9.11 26.29 -3.19
N ALA A 102 9.92 27.23 -3.67
CA ALA A 102 10.64 27.09 -4.92
C ALA A 102 11.70 25.96 -4.79
N TYR A 103 12.10 25.38 -5.92
CA TYR A 103 12.99 24.22 -5.94
C TYR A 103 14.29 24.41 -5.15
N THR A 104 15.02 25.51 -5.37
CA THR A 104 16.33 25.73 -4.71
C THR A 104 16.24 25.85 -3.19
N PRO A 105 15.34 26.67 -2.59
CA PRO A 105 15.11 26.65 -1.16
C PRO A 105 14.74 25.27 -0.62
N LEU A 106 13.87 24.56 -1.31
CA LEU A 106 13.43 23.20 -0.91
C LEU A 106 14.60 22.23 -0.79
N ILE A 107 15.45 22.13 -1.83
CA ILE A 107 16.56 21.18 -1.83
C ILE A 107 17.63 21.56 -0.80
N ASN A 108 17.84 22.85 -0.52
CA ASN A 108 18.76 23.29 0.52
C ASN A 108 18.25 22.89 1.92
N LEU A 109 16.97 23.15 2.20
CA LEU A 109 16.33 22.74 3.45
C LEU A 109 16.40 21.20 3.62
N ALA A 110 16.03 20.44 2.60
CA ALA A 110 16.09 18.99 2.64
C ALA A 110 17.52 18.45 2.88
N LYS A 111 18.54 19.15 2.36
CA LYS A 111 19.95 18.82 2.62
C LYS A 111 20.34 19.07 4.07
N GLU A 112 19.91 20.20 4.63
CA GLU A 112 20.18 20.57 6.03
C GLU A 112 19.52 19.57 6.97
N GLU A 113 18.25 19.21 6.74
CA GLU A 113 17.53 18.20 7.50
C GLU A 113 18.27 16.85 7.49
N ALA A 114 18.68 16.39 6.30
CA ALA A 114 19.41 15.12 6.17
C ALA A 114 20.77 15.15 6.90
N ASN A 115 21.52 16.26 6.78
CA ASN A 115 22.83 16.40 7.41
C ASN A 115 22.74 16.50 8.95
N ASN A 116 21.69 17.16 9.45
CA ASN A 116 21.50 17.38 10.88
C ASN A 116 20.71 16.25 11.55
N GLY A 117 20.13 15.31 10.78
CA GLY A 117 19.24 14.28 11.28
C GLY A 117 17.94 14.87 11.84
N GLU A 118 17.50 16.00 11.30
CA GLU A 118 16.24 16.63 11.67
C GLU A 118 15.07 15.77 11.18
N LEU A 119 14.02 15.66 12.00
CA LEU A 119 12.82 14.90 11.71
C LEU A 119 11.62 15.82 11.69
N PRO A 120 11.26 16.37 10.53
CA PRO A 120 10.10 17.24 10.38
C PRO A 120 8.81 16.53 10.78
N PRO A 121 7.86 17.20 11.45
CA PRO A 121 6.59 16.62 11.80
C PRO A 121 5.73 16.33 10.54
N TYR A 122 4.90 15.31 10.64
CA TYR A 122 3.81 15.04 9.71
C TYR A 122 2.46 15.31 10.41
N GLU A 123 1.38 15.46 9.63
CA GLU A 123 0.04 15.74 10.12
C GLU A 123 -0.73 14.45 10.47
N GLY A 124 -1.51 14.53 11.53
CA GLY A 124 -2.41 13.45 11.97
C GLY A 124 -1.70 12.32 12.72
N ASP A 125 -2.44 11.21 12.89
CA ASP A 125 -1.97 10.03 13.61
C ASP A 125 -1.32 9.01 12.66
N ALA A 126 -0.33 8.25 13.16
CA ALA A 126 0.25 7.13 12.43
C ALA A 126 -0.83 6.08 12.09
N PRO A 127 -0.75 5.41 10.92
CA PRO A 127 -1.75 4.44 10.51
C PRO A 127 -1.72 3.18 11.40
N ASP A 128 -2.91 2.63 11.73
CA ASP A 128 -3.00 1.30 12.31
C ASP A 128 -2.65 0.24 11.24
N LEU A 129 -1.51 -0.41 11.43
CA LEU A 129 -0.97 -1.41 10.52
C LEU A 129 -1.30 -2.85 10.94
N SER A 130 -2.07 -3.06 11.99
CA SER A 130 -2.35 -4.39 12.56
C SER A 130 -2.99 -5.36 11.57
N GLN A 131 -3.81 -4.85 10.64
CA GLN A 131 -4.53 -5.65 9.65
C GLN A 131 -3.77 -5.90 8.33
N TYR A 132 -2.58 -5.31 8.14
CA TYR A 132 -1.83 -5.39 6.89
C TYR A 132 -0.63 -6.31 7.04
N ASP A 133 -0.43 -7.21 6.06
CA ASP A 133 0.72 -8.10 5.98
C ASP A 133 1.81 -7.53 5.06
N THR A 134 1.40 -6.73 4.08
CA THR A 134 2.29 -6.09 3.10
C THR A 134 2.16 -4.58 3.15
N VAL A 135 3.29 -3.90 3.23
CA VAL A 135 3.39 -2.44 3.27
C VAL A 135 4.30 -1.96 2.14
N PHE A 136 3.74 -1.24 1.19
CA PHE A 136 4.52 -0.49 0.22
C PHE A 136 4.97 0.82 0.87
N ILE A 137 6.26 1.16 0.77
CA ILE A 137 6.81 2.41 1.28
C ILE A 137 7.39 3.21 0.14
N GLY A 138 6.87 4.41 -0.11
CA GLY A 138 7.25 5.22 -1.26
C GLY A 138 7.55 6.68 -0.97
N GLY A 139 8.52 7.23 -1.72
CA GLY A 139 8.86 8.66 -1.64
C GLY A 139 9.76 9.10 -2.80
N PRO A 140 9.89 10.41 -3.00
CA PRO A 140 10.94 10.93 -3.86
C PRO A 140 12.32 10.68 -3.23
N VAL A 141 13.36 10.60 -4.07
CA VAL A 141 14.74 10.55 -3.56
C VAL A 141 15.26 11.97 -3.37
N TRP A 142 15.43 12.38 -2.13
CA TRP A 142 16.05 13.63 -1.75
C TRP A 142 17.42 13.39 -1.09
N TRP A 143 18.47 13.89 -1.72
CA TRP A 143 19.85 13.73 -1.24
C TRP A 143 20.27 12.28 -0.97
N GLY A 144 19.83 11.37 -1.83
CA GLY A 144 20.24 9.96 -1.79
C GLY A 144 19.46 9.07 -0.84
N THR A 145 18.41 9.58 -0.20
CA THR A 145 17.50 8.84 0.67
C THR A 145 16.06 9.33 0.54
N TYR A 146 15.13 8.80 1.34
CA TYR A 146 13.81 9.37 1.50
C TYR A 146 13.84 10.74 2.21
N PRO A 147 12.84 11.62 2.01
CA PRO A 147 12.68 12.85 2.79
C PRO A 147 12.58 12.57 4.29
N GLN A 148 13.14 13.46 5.11
CA GLN A 148 13.26 13.24 6.55
C GLN A 148 11.92 13.09 7.27
N VAL A 149 10.83 13.67 6.76
CA VAL A 149 9.48 13.47 7.28
C VAL A 149 9.04 11.99 7.27
N MET A 150 9.54 11.18 6.33
CA MET A 150 9.26 9.74 6.31
C MET A 150 9.93 9.03 7.48
N PHE A 151 11.13 9.45 7.86
CA PHE A 151 11.83 8.89 9.02
C PHE A 151 11.16 9.30 10.34
N THR A 152 10.43 10.42 10.37
CA THR A 152 9.57 10.76 11.51
C THR A 152 8.49 9.71 11.67
N LEU A 153 7.72 9.41 10.61
CA LEU A 153 6.69 8.36 10.65
C LEU A 153 7.30 6.98 10.98
N PHE A 154 8.50 6.66 10.49
CA PHE A 154 9.15 5.36 10.78
C PHE A 154 9.38 5.12 12.27
N LYS A 155 9.46 6.17 13.11
CA LYS A 155 9.54 6.01 14.56
C LYS A 155 8.21 5.66 15.22
N ASP A 156 7.10 5.99 14.56
CA ASP A 156 5.76 5.86 15.12
C ASP A 156 5.04 4.57 14.66
N ILE A 157 5.62 3.84 13.69
CA ILE A 157 5.05 2.60 13.15
C ILE A 157 5.88 1.37 13.46
N ASN A 158 5.23 0.21 13.52
CA ASN A 158 5.88 -1.09 13.67
C ASN A 158 5.62 -1.98 12.45
N LEU A 159 6.70 -2.46 11.81
CA LEU A 159 6.66 -3.33 10.64
C LEU A 159 7.25 -4.72 10.92
N ASP A 160 7.42 -5.10 12.18
CA ASP A 160 7.93 -6.43 12.57
C ASP A 160 7.10 -7.55 11.92
N GLY A 161 7.79 -8.45 11.22
CA GLY A 161 7.18 -9.61 10.55
C GLY A 161 6.42 -9.31 9.26
N LYS A 162 6.28 -8.04 8.87
CA LYS A 162 5.58 -7.65 7.64
C LYS A 162 6.51 -7.71 6.43
N THR A 163 5.92 -7.91 5.25
CA THR A 163 6.61 -7.71 3.97
C THR A 163 6.60 -6.23 3.63
N VAL A 164 7.77 -5.64 3.44
CA VAL A 164 7.93 -4.23 3.10
C VAL A 164 8.51 -4.10 1.71
N ILE A 165 7.83 -3.34 0.85
CA ILE A 165 8.16 -3.18 -0.56
C ILE A 165 8.46 -1.71 -0.84
N PRO A 166 9.73 -1.28 -0.83
CA PRO A 166 10.11 0.10 -1.10
C PRO A 166 9.88 0.48 -2.56
N PHE A 167 9.48 1.73 -2.81
CA PHE A 167 9.50 2.30 -4.16
C PHE A 167 9.92 3.77 -4.13
N THR A 168 10.52 4.24 -5.21
CA THR A 168 11.00 5.63 -5.32
C THR A 168 10.62 6.27 -6.63
N THR A 169 10.43 7.59 -6.59
CA THR A 169 10.45 8.46 -7.77
C THR A 169 11.73 9.30 -7.74
N HIS A 170 12.38 9.48 -8.87
CA HIS A 170 13.69 10.12 -8.93
C HIS A 170 13.95 10.75 -10.31
N GLU A 171 15.05 11.51 -10.43
CA GLU A 171 15.55 12.03 -11.70
C GLU A 171 17.04 11.62 -11.92
N GLY A 172 17.32 10.30 -11.69
CA GLY A 172 18.66 9.71 -11.92
C GLY A 172 19.20 8.89 -10.75
N SER A 173 18.65 9.02 -9.53
CA SER A 173 19.19 8.36 -8.32
C SER A 173 18.76 6.89 -8.16
N GLY A 174 17.75 6.42 -8.90
CA GLY A 174 17.20 5.08 -8.71
C GLY A 174 16.61 4.90 -7.30
N LEU A 175 16.94 3.80 -6.65
CA LEU A 175 16.57 3.53 -5.27
C LEU A 175 17.49 4.21 -4.25
N ALA A 176 18.68 4.65 -4.67
CA ALA A 176 19.71 5.21 -3.79
C ALA A 176 19.87 4.39 -2.51
N SER A 177 19.87 5.02 -1.32
CA SER A 177 19.95 4.31 -0.04
C SER A 177 18.60 3.89 0.52
N CYS A 178 17.46 4.24 -0.11
CA CYS A 178 16.12 4.08 0.44
C CYS A 178 15.82 2.66 0.94
N VAL A 179 16.21 1.63 0.19
CA VAL A 179 16.00 0.22 0.61
C VAL A 179 16.84 -0.13 1.83
N SER A 180 18.09 0.30 1.89
CA SER A 180 18.99 0.05 3.03
C SER A 180 18.52 0.79 4.28
N ASP A 181 18.00 2.01 4.11
CA ASP A 181 17.48 2.81 5.20
C ASP A 181 16.19 2.22 5.80
N VAL A 182 15.28 1.70 4.96
CA VAL A 182 14.10 0.94 5.42
C VAL A 182 14.54 -0.32 6.17
N LYS A 183 15.52 -1.09 5.65
CA LYS A 183 16.06 -2.28 6.36
C LYS A 183 16.66 -1.91 7.71
N LYS A 184 17.33 -0.77 7.81
CA LYS A 184 17.94 -0.28 9.05
C LYS A 184 16.86 0.16 10.05
N ALA A 185 15.81 0.84 9.59
CA ALA A 185 14.69 1.28 10.42
C ALA A 185 13.86 0.10 10.95
N PHE A 186 13.68 -0.94 10.12
CA PHE A 186 12.82 -2.10 10.42
C PHE A 186 13.57 -3.42 10.27
N PRO A 187 14.50 -3.75 11.17
CA PRO A 187 15.40 -4.90 11.01
C PRO A 187 14.69 -6.26 11.11
N LYS A 188 13.46 -6.30 11.60
CA LYS A 188 12.63 -7.52 11.67
C LYS A 188 11.58 -7.61 10.57
N ALA A 189 11.52 -6.66 9.67
CA ALA A 189 10.66 -6.70 8.49
C ALA A 189 11.33 -7.49 7.36
N ASN A 190 10.52 -8.11 6.50
CA ASN A 190 10.99 -8.72 5.24
C ASN A 190 11.02 -7.66 4.14
N VAL A 191 12.15 -6.93 4.01
CA VAL A 191 12.27 -5.83 3.05
C VAL A 191 12.78 -6.35 1.71
N THR A 192 12.00 -6.14 0.64
CA THR A 192 12.31 -6.56 -0.74
C THR A 192 13.31 -5.62 -1.43
N GLN A 193 13.63 -5.92 -2.72
CA GLN A 193 14.53 -5.08 -3.52
C GLN A 193 13.98 -3.69 -3.83
N GLY A 194 12.66 -3.54 -3.91
CA GLY A 194 12.02 -2.29 -4.27
C GLY A 194 11.93 -2.01 -5.77
N PHE A 195 11.30 -0.88 -6.11
CA PHE A 195 11.07 -0.38 -7.46
C PHE A 195 11.44 1.09 -7.56
N SER A 196 11.94 1.52 -8.71
CA SER A 196 12.22 2.93 -8.97
C SER A 196 11.73 3.34 -10.36
N ILE A 197 11.28 4.58 -10.49
CA ILE A 197 10.84 5.16 -11.75
C ILE A 197 11.23 6.62 -11.84
N TYR A 198 11.61 7.09 -13.04
CA TYR A 198 11.84 8.51 -13.27
C TYR A 198 10.56 9.31 -13.09
N GLY A 199 10.64 10.47 -12.40
CA GLY A 199 9.51 11.33 -12.15
C GLY A 199 8.84 11.82 -13.43
N HIS A 200 9.63 12.19 -14.45
CA HIS A 200 9.13 12.60 -15.76
C HIS A 200 8.45 11.46 -16.56
N GLU A 201 8.62 10.21 -16.15
CA GLU A 201 7.99 9.05 -16.80
C GLU A 201 6.73 8.55 -16.09
N VAL A 202 6.43 9.00 -14.85
CA VAL A 202 5.36 8.39 -14.04
C VAL A 202 4.00 8.43 -14.72
N ARG A 203 3.67 9.53 -15.42
CA ARG A 203 2.37 9.69 -16.09
C ARG A 203 2.13 8.68 -17.22
N SER A 204 3.17 8.21 -17.87
CA SER A 204 3.14 7.12 -18.87
C SER A 204 3.60 5.78 -18.30
N GLY A 205 3.99 5.73 -17.04
CA GLY A 205 4.69 4.63 -16.39
C GLY A 205 3.82 3.48 -15.89
N ARG A 206 2.48 3.56 -16.00
CA ARG A 206 1.56 2.54 -15.47
C ARG A 206 1.96 1.11 -15.84
N ALA A 207 2.29 0.86 -17.11
CA ALA A 207 2.71 -0.46 -17.58
C ALA A 207 4.00 -0.98 -16.92
N LYS A 208 4.93 -0.08 -16.53
CA LYS A 208 6.13 -0.45 -15.77
C LYS A 208 5.77 -0.90 -14.35
N VAL A 209 4.85 -0.17 -13.69
CA VAL A 209 4.34 -0.52 -12.36
C VAL A 209 3.58 -1.85 -12.39
N GLU A 210 2.70 -2.06 -13.37
CA GLU A 210 1.98 -3.33 -13.56
C GLU A 210 2.93 -4.52 -13.75
N LYS A 211 3.95 -4.36 -14.59
CA LYS A 211 4.96 -5.41 -14.82
C LYS A 211 5.71 -5.75 -13.53
N TRP A 212 6.07 -4.74 -12.75
CA TRP A 212 6.74 -4.94 -11.47
C TRP A 212 5.84 -5.67 -10.47
N LEU A 213 4.58 -5.23 -10.29
CA LEU A 213 3.62 -5.84 -9.38
C LEU A 213 3.28 -7.28 -9.76
N LYS A 214 3.16 -7.59 -11.06
CA LYS A 214 3.03 -8.98 -11.55
C LYS A 214 4.22 -9.85 -11.14
N GLY A 215 5.43 -9.29 -11.15
CA GLY A 215 6.62 -9.99 -10.65
C GLY A 215 6.59 -10.29 -9.15
N LEU A 216 5.76 -9.58 -8.39
CA LEU A 216 5.51 -9.79 -6.96
C LEU A 216 4.30 -10.70 -6.67
N GLY A 217 3.54 -11.07 -7.70
CA GLY A 217 2.38 -11.96 -7.57
C GLY A 217 1.01 -11.25 -7.46
N TYR A 218 0.95 -9.94 -7.82
CA TYR A 218 -0.30 -9.17 -7.91
C TYR A 218 -0.92 -9.23 -9.32
#